data_5233d1c385ebf50d8855aa28c5b0fe8d
#
_entry.id   5233d1c385ebf50d8855aa28c5b0fe8d
#
_cell.length_a   1.000
_cell.length_b   1.000
_cell.length_c   1.000
_cell.angle_alpha   90.00
_cell.angle_beta   90.00
_cell.angle_gamma   90.00
#
_symmetry.space_group_name_H-M   'P 1'
#
loop_
_entity.id
_entity.type
_entity.pdbx_description
1 polymer ?
#
loop_
_entity_poly.entity_id
_entity_poly.type
_entity_poly.pdbx_seq_one_letter_code
_entity_poly.pdbx_strand_id
1 'polypeptide(L)'
;IRWERARIPYPVWIQEGHITTTPGNIADYDFIREHILQIASQYDIEELAIDRWNSVQLQTQLQREGIKIIQYAQSPKALSAPTKELERLVMSQKLRHAGDPVTRWCVSNVTLESDHEGNVKAYES
;
A
#
# COMPACT_ATOMS: atom_id res chain seq x y z
N ILE A 1 -3.04 -15.03 -18.18
CA ILE A 1 -3.01 -13.85 -17.31
C ILE A 1 -1.70 -13.84 -16.50
N ARG A 2 -1.12 -12.69 -16.22
CA ARG A 2 0.24 -12.56 -15.65
C ARG A 2 0.41 -13.25 -14.28
N TRP A 3 -0.61 -13.19 -13.43
CA TRP A 3 -0.62 -13.82 -12.10
C TRP A 3 -0.59 -15.36 -12.12
N GLU A 4 -1.12 -16.00 -13.14
CA GLU A 4 -1.09 -17.46 -13.29
C GLU A 4 0.34 -17.99 -13.41
N ARG A 5 1.22 -17.20 -14.05
CA ARG A 5 2.64 -17.54 -14.18
C ARG A 5 3.40 -17.41 -12.86
N ALA A 6 3.00 -16.47 -12.02
CA ALA A 6 3.61 -16.23 -10.72
C ALA A 6 3.05 -17.12 -9.60
N ARG A 7 2.06 -17.97 -9.88
CA ARG A 7 1.36 -18.83 -8.90
C ARG A 7 0.81 -18.07 -7.70
N ILE A 8 0.43 -16.82 -7.88
CA ILE A 8 -0.15 -15.98 -6.83
C ILE A 8 -1.62 -16.37 -6.65
N PRO A 9 -2.10 -16.68 -5.44
CA PRO A 9 -3.45 -17.21 -5.21
C PRO A 9 -4.53 -16.11 -5.18
N TYR A 10 -4.49 -15.13 -6.10
CA TYR A 10 -5.48 -14.05 -6.17
C TYR A 10 -6.95 -14.53 -6.16
N PRO A 11 -7.35 -15.57 -6.93
CA PRO A 11 -8.73 -16.03 -6.92
C PRO A 11 -9.21 -16.47 -5.53
N VAL A 12 -8.35 -17.12 -4.76
CA VAL A 12 -8.65 -17.56 -3.39
C VAL A 12 -8.84 -16.35 -2.48
N TRP A 13 -7.93 -15.39 -2.53
CA TRP A 13 -8.01 -14.17 -1.71
C TRP A 13 -9.20 -13.29 -2.04
N ILE A 14 -9.63 -13.27 -3.31
CA ILE A 14 -10.86 -12.56 -3.73
C ILE A 14 -12.08 -13.29 -3.17
N GLN A 15 -12.14 -14.61 -3.30
CA GLN A 15 -13.27 -15.42 -2.80
C GLN A 15 -13.39 -15.32 -1.27
N GLU A 16 -12.28 -15.27 -0.56
CA GLU A 16 -12.23 -15.15 0.91
C GLU A 16 -12.41 -13.70 1.40
N GLY A 17 -12.50 -12.72 0.49
CA GLY A 17 -12.73 -11.31 0.83
C GLY A 17 -11.49 -10.55 1.30
N HIS A 18 -10.28 -11.09 1.10
CA HIS A 18 -9.03 -10.41 1.41
C HIS A 18 -8.62 -9.38 0.36
N ILE A 19 -9.16 -9.50 -0.87
CA ILE A 19 -8.96 -8.55 -1.96
C ILE A 19 -10.31 -8.16 -2.54
N THR A 20 -10.53 -6.86 -2.69
CA THR A 20 -11.67 -6.32 -3.43
C THR A 20 -11.24 -5.97 -4.84
N THR A 21 -12.00 -6.40 -5.83
CA THR A 21 -11.75 -6.13 -7.24
C THR A 21 -12.72 -5.10 -7.80
N THR A 22 -12.24 -4.29 -8.76
CA THR A 22 -13.09 -3.43 -9.56
C THR A 22 -13.46 -4.12 -10.88
N PRO A 23 -14.61 -3.81 -11.47
CA PRO A 23 -15.01 -4.34 -12.77
C PRO A 23 -14.06 -3.88 -13.89
N GLY A 24 -13.81 -4.75 -14.88
CA GLY A 24 -13.04 -4.39 -16.07
C GLY A 24 -11.53 -4.55 -15.90
N ASN A 25 -10.79 -3.98 -16.87
CA ASN A 25 -9.33 -4.11 -16.98
C ASN A 25 -8.57 -2.83 -16.63
N ILE A 26 -9.27 -1.79 -16.16
CA ILE A 26 -8.70 -0.47 -15.83
C ILE A 26 -8.99 -0.20 -14.35
N ALA A 27 -8.04 0.41 -13.66
CA ALA A 27 -8.23 0.84 -12.29
C ALA A 27 -9.38 1.87 -12.19
N ASP A 28 -10.40 1.56 -11.40
CA ASP A 28 -11.52 2.44 -11.17
C ASP A 28 -11.21 3.37 -9.98
N TYR A 29 -10.78 4.58 -10.30
CA TYR A 29 -10.44 5.57 -9.27
C TYR A 29 -11.66 6.10 -8.51
N ASP A 30 -12.85 6.10 -9.11
CA ASP A 30 -14.07 6.47 -8.41
C ASP A 30 -14.42 5.43 -7.34
N PHE A 31 -14.28 4.15 -7.65
CA PHE A 31 -14.44 3.07 -6.67
C PHE A 31 -13.44 3.21 -5.51
N ILE A 32 -12.16 3.49 -5.82
CA ILE A 32 -11.13 3.69 -4.80
C ILE A 32 -11.47 4.89 -3.91
N ARG A 33 -11.90 6.00 -4.51
CA ARG A 33 -12.33 7.20 -3.79
C ARG A 33 -13.48 6.90 -2.82
N GLU A 34 -14.54 6.27 -3.31
CA GLU A 34 -15.71 5.91 -2.49
C GLU A 34 -15.30 5.03 -1.29
N HIS A 35 -14.42 4.07 -1.52
CA HIS A 35 -13.92 3.20 -0.45
C HIS A 35 -13.12 3.99 0.61
N ILE A 36 -12.27 4.92 0.20
CA ILE A 36 -11.54 5.80 1.13
C ILE A 36 -12.51 6.66 1.93
N LEU A 37 -13.53 7.24 1.30
CA LEU A 37 -14.55 8.05 1.98
C LEU A 37 -15.38 7.22 2.96
N GLN A 38 -15.69 5.97 2.63
CA GLN A 38 -16.33 5.04 3.54
C GLN A 38 -15.46 4.78 4.79
N ILE A 39 -14.16 4.59 4.63
CA ILE A 39 -13.23 4.46 5.75
C ILE A 39 -13.19 5.76 6.57
N ALA A 40 -13.12 6.93 5.92
CA ALA A 40 -13.12 8.23 6.57
C ALA A 40 -14.41 8.52 7.38
N SER A 41 -15.53 7.88 7.02
CA SER A 41 -16.77 7.98 7.80
C SER A 41 -16.72 7.21 9.12
N GLN A 42 -15.79 6.26 9.27
CA GLN A 42 -15.66 5.40 10.44
C GLN A 42 -14.44 5.75 11.30
N TYR A 43 -13.41 6.33 10.68
CA TYR A 43 -12.13 6.66 11.31
C TYR A 43 -11.74 8.10 11.00
N ASP A 44 -11.06 8.73 11.93
CA ASP A 44 -10.43 10.04 11.71
C ASP A 44 -9.11 9.83 10.95
N ILE A 45 -9.14 10.14 9.65
CA ILE A 45 -7.95 10.04 8.80
C ILE A 45 -7.15 11.34 8.95
N GLU A 46 -6.07 11.29 9.70
CA GLU A 46 -5.19 12.45 9.87
C GLU A 46 -4.49 12.84 8.57
N GLU A 47 -3.94 11.86 7.85
CA GLU A 47 -3.22 12.06 6.59
C GLU A 47 -3.29 10.82 5.72
N LEU A 48 -3.34 11.00 4.39
CA LEU A 48 -3.25 9.94 3.40
C LEU A 48 -2.01 10.14 2.52
N ALA A 49 -1.04 9.24 2.65
CA ALA A 49 0.15 9.24 1.81
C ALA A 49 -0.13 8.58 0.45
N ILE A 50 0.17 9.29 -0.63
CA ILE A 50 -0.06 8.81 -2.01
C ILE A 50 1.23 9.01 -2.82
N ASP A 51 1.55 8.05 -3.70
CA ASP A 51 2.57 8.24 -4.71
C ASP A 51 2.16 9.39 -5.66
N ARG A 52 3.13 10.24 -6.01
CA ARG A 52 2.89 11.41 -6.87
C ARG A 52 2.45 11.06 -8.29
N TRP A 53 2.74 9.84 -8.75
CA TRP A 53 2.53 9.44 -10.15
C TRP A 53 1.12 8.86 -10.36
N ASN A 54 0.47 9.27 -11.47
CA ASN A 54 -0.80 8.73 -11.98
C ASN A 54 -2.04 8.88 -11.07
N SER A 55 -2.00 9.73 -10.06
CA SER A 55 -3.10 9.88 -9.10
C SER A 55 -3.61 11.31 -8.90
N VAL A 56 -3.28 12.25 -9.78
CA VAL A 56 -3.61 13.68 -9.62
C VAL A 56 -5.11 13.93 -9.50
N GLN A 57 -5.93 13.25 -10.32
CA GLN A 57 -7.38 13.39 -10.26
C GLN A 57 -7.94 12.89 -8.92
N LEU A 58 -7.53 11.70 -8.49
CA LEU A 58 -7.94 11.10 -7.21
C LEU A 58 -7.53 12.00 -6.03
N GLN A 59 -6.29 12.50 -6.04
CA GLN A 59 -5.81 13.43 -5.01
C GLN A 59 -6.67 14.68 -4.92
N THR A 60 -6.96 15.31 -6.07
CA THR A 60 -7.79 16.52 -6.12
C THR A 60 -9.21 16.27 -5.59
N GLN A 61 -9.80 15.15 -5.95
CA GLN A 61 -11.13 14.77 -5.48
C GLN A 61 -11.14 14.54 -3.96
N LEU A 62 -10.20 13.78 -3.42
CA LEU A 62 -10.10 13.50 -1.99
C LEU A 62 -9.80 14.76 -1.16
N GLN A 63 -8.97 15.67 -1.68
CA GLN A 63 -8.72 16.97 -1.02
C GLN A 63 -9.98 17.83 -0.94
N ARG A 64 -10.84 17.82 -1.97
CA ARG A 64 -12.13 18.50 -1.94
C ARG A 64 -13.10 17.95 -0.89
N GLU A 65 -12.97 16.65 -0.59
CA GLU A 65 -13.73 15.98 0.47
C GLU A 65 -13.10 16.16 1.87
N GLY A 66 -12.03 16.97 1.98
CA GLY A 66 -11.38 17.28 3.26
C GLY A 66 -10.28 16.30 3.68
N ILE A 67 -9.92 15.33 2.87
CA ILE A 67 -8.81 14.41 3.17
C ILE A 67 -7.47 15.12 2.94
N LYS A 68 -6.64 15.16 3.98
CA LYS A 68 -5.28 15.70 3.87
C LYS A 68 -4.38 14.73 3.12
N ILE A 69 -3.92 15.13 1.93
CA ILE A 69 -3.06 14.32 1.07
C ILE A 69 -1.59 14.73 1.24
N ILE A 70 -0.73 13.72 1.43
CA ILE A 70 0.72 13.88 1.39
C ILE A 70 1.26 13.11 0.19
N GLN A 71 2.02 13.78 -0.67
CA GLN A 71 2.74 13.09 -1.74
C GLN A 71 4.04 12.53 -1.19
N TYR A 72 4.19 11.22 -1.26
CA TYR A 72 5.36 10.54 -0.74
C TYR A 72 6.26 10.02 -1.87
N ALA A 73 7.53 10.41 -1.83
CA ALA A 73 8.51 9.95 -2.82
C ALA A 73 8.94 8.51 -2.52
N GLN A 74 9.05 7.69 -3.57
CA GLN A 74 9.44 6.27 -3.45
C GLN A 74 10.93 6.03 -3.69
N SER A 75 11.77 7.04 -3.48
CA SER A 75 13.23 6.91 -3.59
C SER A 75 13.83 6.14 -2.40
N PRO A 76 15.00 5.49 -2.55
CA PRO A 76 15.72 4.87 -1.43
C PRO A 76 15.93 5.82 -0.26
N LYS A 77 16.31 7.06 -0.54
CA LYS A 77 16.50 8.12 0.47
C LYS A 77 15.21 8.40 1.27
N ALA A 78 14.05 8.52 0.61
CA ALA A 78 12.78 8.82 1.27
C ALA A 78 12.25 7.61 2.07
N LEU A 79 12.45 6.39 1.57
CA LEU A 79 11.93 5.16 2.18
C LEU A 79 12.87 4.54 3.21
N SER A 80 14.12 4.99 3.32
CA SER A 80 15.10 4.38 4.23
C SER A 80 14.67 4.46 5.71
N ALA A 81 14.29 5.63 6.19
CA ALA A 81 13.87 5.81 7.58
C ALA A 81 12.62 4.99 7.93
N PRO A 82 11.51 5.04 7.16
CA PRO A 82 10.33 4.23 7.44
C PRO A 82 10.58 2.72 7.30
N THR A 83 11.44 2.27 6.38
CA THR A 83 11.81 0.85 6.25
C THR A 83 12.54 0.36 7.51
N LYS A 84 13.52 1.10 7.99
CA LYS A 84 14.26 0.77 9.21
C LYS A 84 13.37 0.81 10.46
N GLU A 85 12.44 1.76 10.52
CA GLU A 85 11.49 1.84 11.63
C GLU A 85 10.51 0.67 11.64
N LEU A 86 10.01 0.24 10.47
CA LEU A 86 9.17 -0.95 10.35
C LEU A 86 9.92 -2.20 10.84
N GLU A 87 11.16 -2.39 10.40
CA GLU A 87 12.01 -3.49 10.88
C GLU A 87 12.18 -3.46 12.39
N ARG A 88 12.48 -2.29 12.97
CA ARG A 88 12.61 -2.09 14.41
C ARG A 88 11.33 -2.47 15.16
N LEU A 89 10.16 -2.08 14.65
CA LEU A 89 8.85 -2.41 15.24
C LEU A 89 8.58 -3.92 15.20
N VAL A 90 8.91 -4.58 14.10
CA VAL A 90 8.79 -6.04 13.97
C VAL A 90 9.72 -6.75 14.97
N MET A 91 10.99 -6.41 14.98
CA MET A 91 12.00 -7.04 15.85
C MET A 91 11.71 -6.82 17.33
N SER A 92 11.17 -5.67 17.70
CA SER A 92 10.77 -5.35 19.07
C SER A 92 9.38 -5.86 19.46
N GLN A 93 8.70 -6.61 18.58
CA GLN A 93 7.35 -7.14 18.78
C GLN A 93 6.29 -6.06 19.10
N LYS A 94 6.48 -4.85 18.58
CA LYS A 94 5.56 -3.72 18.76
C LYS A 94 4.57 -3.56 17.60
N LEU A 95 4.73 -4.33 16.52
CA LEU A 95 3.79 -4.37 15.40
C LEU A 95 2.68 -5.38 15.69
N ARG A 96 1.43 -4.93 15.55
CA ARG A 96 0.25 -5.81 15.62
C ARG A 96 -0.46 -5.82 14.27
N HIS A 97 -0.88 -6.98 13.83
CA HIS A 97 -1.64 -7.18 12.59
C HIS A 97 -2.62 -8.35 12.75
N ALA A 98 -3.67 -8.38 11.92
CA ALA A 98 -4.71 -9.41 11.97
C ALA A 98 -4.31 -10.76 11.34
N GLY A 99 -3.10 -10.88 10.80
CA GLY A 99 -2.63 -12.11 10.13
C GLY A 99 -3.18 -12.28 8.71
N ASP A 100 -3.58 -11.20 8.08
CA ASP A 100 -4.09 -11.17 6.70
C ASP A 100 -3.13 -11.90 5.74
N PRO A 101 -3.62 -12.85 4.92
CA PRO A 101 -2.79 -13.70 4.07
C PRO A 101 -2.11 -12.92 2.94
N VAL A 102 -2.72 -11.85 2.43
CA VAL A 102 -2.13 -10.99 1.40
C VAL A 102 -0.94 -10.23 1.99
N THR A 103 -1.13 -9.62 3.16
CA THR A 103 -0.05 -8.92 3.88
C THR A 103 1.11 -9.85 4.19
N ARG A 104 0.83 -11.06 4.67
CA ARG A 104 1.87 -12.08 4.94
C ARG A 104 2.64 -12.44 3.69
N TRP A 105 1.93 -12.65 2.57
CA TRP A 105 2.56 -12.95 1.30
C TRP A 105 3.42 -11.78 0.81
N CYS A 106 2.94 -10.55 0.87
CA CYS A 106 3.70 -9.36 0.52
C CYS A 106 5.00 -9.26 1.33
N VAL A 107 4.92 -9.42 2.65
CA VAL A 107 6.10 -9.36 3.53
C VAL A 107 7.10 -10.48 3.23
N SER A 108 6.62 -11.69 2.90
CA SER A 108 7.50 -12.82 2.56
C SER A 108 8.25 -12.67 1.23
N ASN A 109 7.78 -11.78 0.35
CA ASN A 109 8.38 -11.47 -0.95
C ASN A 109 9.13 -10.13 -0.97
N VAL A 110 9.39 -9.53 0.19
CA VAL A 110 10.18 -8.30 0.30
C VAL A 110 11.65 -8.63 0.34
N THR A 111 12.41 -7.94 -0.50
CA THR A 111 13.87 -7.85 -0.40
C THR A 111 14.29 -6.43 -0.03
N LEU A 112 15.38 -6.31 0.71
CA LEU A 112 15.95 -5.02 1.06
C LEU A 112 17.17 -4.76 0.17
N GLU A 113 17.16 -3.62 -0.51
CA GLU A 113 18.29 -3.14 -1.29
C GLU A 113 18.86 -1.88 -0.66
N SER A 114 20.18 -1.79 -0.65
CA SER A 114 20.89 -0.59 -0.17
C SER A 114 21.55 0.13 -1.34
N ASP A 115 21.44 1.44 -1.37
CA ASP A 115 22.20 2.26 -2.29
C ASP A 115 23.63 2.51 -1.75
N HIS A 116 24.46 3.16 -2.56
CA HIS A 116 25.86 3.48 -2.21
C HIS A 116 26.00 4.48 -1.05
N GLU A 117 24.93 5.18 -0.69
CA GLU A 117 24.89 6.10 0.47
C GLU A 117 24.39 5.39 1.75
N GLY A 118 24.05 4.09 1.67
CA GLY A 118 23.55 3.31 2.78
C GLY A 118 22.06 3.52 3.08
N ASN A 119 21.31 4.14 2.15
CA ASN A 119 19.85 4.16 2.24
C ASN A 119 19.30 2.79 1.88
N VAL A 120 18.27 2.37 2.61
CA VAL A 120 17.63 1.06 2.44
C VAL A 120 16.22 1.26 1.90
N LYS A 121 15.84 0.46 0.93
CA LYS A 121 14.47 0.43 0.40
C LYS A 121 13.99 -1.02 0.25
N ALA A 122 12.73 -1.24 0.61
CA ALA A 122 12.05 -2.51 0.35
C ALA A 122 11.63 -2.58 -1.13
N TYR A 123 11.88 -3.73 -1.74
CA TYR A 123 11.47 -4.08 -3.09
C TYR A 123 10.71 -5.40 -3.08
N GLU A 124 9.87 -5.59 -4.08
CA GLU A 124 9.28 -6.88 -4.39
C GLU A 124 10.31 -7.75 -5.11
N SER A 125 10.51 -8.96 -4.63
CA SER A 125 11.44 -9.95 -5.22
C SER A 125 10.78 -10.76 -6.32
#